data_1643392165108779003137ed2d9c3b1c
#
_entry.id   1643392165108779003137ed2d9c3b1c
#
_cell.length_a   1.000
_cell.length_b   1.000
_cell.length_c   1.000
_cell.angle_alpha   90.00
_cell.angle_beta   90.00
_cell.angle_gamma   90.00
#
_symmetry.space_group_name_H-M   'P 1'
#
loop_
_entity.id
_entity.type
_entity.pdbx_description
1 polymer ?
#
loop_
_entity_poly.entity_id
_entity_poly.type
_entity_poly.pdbx_seq_one_letter_code
_entity_poly.pdbx_strand_id
1 'polypeptide(L)'
;FTGYQTETKRITSGDDGNNSILIELGQKEKELEDVVVKASFEVKDGWEKYGDFFLENFIGKTTNSRLCSIRNREVLHFFYYKRKNRLKILADAPVEIVNDALGYSVKYTLDSFTHEYNTQVSLYTGYPLFKELEPANEEQRNTWKSNRATAYNGSILHFMRSMYRKKLKEEGFEIQFL
;
A
#
# COMPACT_ATOMS: atom_id res chain seq x y z
N PHE A 1 10.58 -8.49 13.03
CA PHE A 1 11.02 -9.79 13.58
C PHE A 1 10.10 -10.87 13.04
N THR A 2 10.64 -11.86 12.34
CA THR A 2 9.90 -13.05 11.86
C THR A 2 9.39 -13.88 13.04
N GLY A 3 8.09 -14.25 13.01
CA GLY A 3 7.47 -15.08 14.05
C GLY A 3 6.76 -14.32 15.17
N TYR A 4 6.69 -13.00 15.10
CA TYR A 4 5.95 -12.16 16.04
C TYR A 4 4.76 -11.47 15.37
N GLN A 5 3.77 -11.12 16.18
CA GLN A 5 2.64 -10.31 15.72
C GLN A 5 3.12 -8.88 15.43
N THR A 6 2.49 -8.23 14.44
CA THR A 6 2.76 -6.82 14.16
C THR A 6 2.08 -5.96 15.22
N GLU A 7 2.89 -5.20 15.96
CA GLU A 7 2.39 -4.22 16.91
C GLU A 7 2.55 -2.81 16.35
N THR A 8 1.50 -2.00 16.52
CA THR A 8 1.49 -0.60 16.08
C THR A 8 1.24 0.31 17.26
N LYS A 9 2.19 1.19 17.57
CA LYS A 9 2.05 2.19 18.63
C LYS A 9 1.96 3.59 18.03
N ARG A 10 0.89 4.30 18.33
CA ARG A 10 0.73 5.70 17.90
C ARG A 10 1.58 6.59 18.80
N ILE A 11 2.43 7.40 18.19
CA ILE A 11 3.26 8.40 18.88
C ILE A 11 2.64 9.77 18.62
N THR A 12 2.33 10.53 19.68
CA THR A 12 1.87 11.92 19.58
C THR A 12 2.99 12.85 20.02
N SER A 13 3.21 13.93 19.27
CA SER A 13 4.15 14.97 19.68
C SER A 13 3.56 15.74 20.87
N GLY A 14 4.12 15.60 22.05
CA GLY A 14 3.63 16.21 23.30
C GLY A 14 3.91 15.38 24.54
N ASP A 15 4.37 14.16 24.38
CA ASP A 15 4.88 13.38 25.50
C ASP A 15 6.28 13.89 25.89
N ASP A 16 6.38 14.30 27.14
CA ASP A 16 7.54 14.92 27.75
C ASP A 16 8.83 14.13 27.50
N GLY A 17 9.66 14.59 26.58
CA GLY A 17 11.11 14.46 26.50
C GLY A 17 11.82 13.11 26.74
N ASN A 18 11.14 12.08 27.17
CA ASN A 18 11.72 10.77 27.44
C ASN A 18 11.28 9.76 26.37
N ASN A 19 11.98 9.79 25.25
CA ASN A 19 11.66 9.03 24.03
C ASN A 19 12.03 7.53 24.09
N SER A 20 11.90 6.85 25.22
CA SER A 20 12.01 5.39 25.25
C SER A 20 10.63 4.76 24.97
N ILE A 21 10.47 4.17 23.80
CA ILE A 21 9.24 3.44 23.44
C ILE A 21 9.51 1.95 23.66
N LEU A 22 8.87 1.37 24.66
CA LEU A 22 8.86 -0.08 24.83
C LEU A 22 7.74 -0.67 23.99
N ILE A 23 8.09 -1.61 23.09
CA ILE A 23 7.14 -2.41 22.32
C ILE A 23 7.38 -3.87 22.67
N GLU A 24 6.40 -4.51 23.29
CA GLU A 24 6.41 -5.94 23.57
C GLU A 24 5.73 -6.66 22.40
N LEU A 25 6.44 -7.56 21.75
CA LEU A 25 5.94 -8.33 20.62
C LEU A 25 5.42 -9.68 21.10
N GLY A 26 4.12 -9.96 20.84
CA GLY A 26 3.54 -11.28 21.03
C GLY A 26 4.02 -12.27 19.95
N GLN A 27 4.28 -13.53 20.31
CA GLN A 27 4.57 -14.57 19.33
C GLN A 27 3.34 -14.82 18.44
N LYS A 28 3.58 -14.97 17.13
CA LYS A 28 2.54 -15.32 16.17
C LYS A 28 2.27 -16.83 16.28
N GLU A 29 1.17 -17.21 16.91
CA GLU A 29 0.71 -18.60 16.86
C GLU A 29 0.43 -18.98 15.41
N LYS A 30 1.08 -20.02 14.90
CA LYS A 30 0.75 -20.60 13.59
C LYS A 30 -0.56 -21.38 13.74
N GLU A 31 -1.67 -20.78 13.36
CA GLU A 31 -2.92 -21.54 13.20
C GLU A 31 -2.75 -22.55 12.06
N LEU A 32 -2.65 -23.82 12.42
CA LEU A 32 -2.52 -24.95 11.49
C LEU A 32 -3.74 -25.09 10.54
N GLU A 33 -4.90 -24.57 10.91
CA GLU A 33 -6.10 -24.58 10.06
C GLU A 33 -5.99 -23.72 8.81
N ASP A 34 -5.19 -22.67 8.83
CA ASP A 34 -5.06 -21.74 7.70
C ASP A 34 -4.28 -22.32 6.50
N VAL A 35 -3.43 -23.32 6.74
CA VAL A 35 -2.57 -23.92 5.70
C VAL A 35 -3.34 -24.88 4.81
N VAL A 36 -4.23 -25.70 5.36
CA VAL A 36 -5.00 -26.71 4.60
C VAL A 36 -6.08 -26.04 3.73
N VAL A 37 -6.68 -24.97 4.20
CA VAL A 37 -7.70 -24.20 3.45
C VAL A 37 -7.07 -23.39 2.32
N LYS A 38 -5.84 -22.90 2.47
CA LYS A 38 -5.12 -22.14 1.43
C LYS A 38 -4.87 -22.98 0.18
N ALA A 39 -4.37 -24.20 0.32
CA ALA A 39 -3.99 -25.04 -0.81
C ALA A 39 -5.15 -25.42 -1.76
N SER A 40 -6.41 -25.46 -1.27
CA SER A 40 -7.56 -25.86 -2.07
C SER A 40 -8.18 -24.77 -2.95
N PHE A 41 -7.84 -23.50 -2.69
CA PHE A 41 -8.40 -22.34 -3.41
C PHE A 41 -7.34 -21.51 -4.13
N GLU A 42 -6.07 -21.88 -4.00
CA GLU A 42 -4.98 -21.20 -4.67
C GLU A 42 -5.05 -21.41 -6.20
N VAL A 43 -4.91 -20.30 -6.91
CA VAL A 43 -4.91 -20.28 -8.37
C VAL A 43 -3.47 -20.40 -8.86
N LYS A 44 -3.12 -21.53 -9.50
CA LYS A 44 -1.74 -21.82 -9.96
C LYS A 44 -1.16 -20.72 -10.83
N ASP A 45 -1.97 -20.17 -11.75
CA ASP A 45 -1.55 -19.09 -12.66
C ASP A 45 -2.18 -17.77 -12.20
N GLY A 46 -2.07 -17.48 -10.90
CA GLY A 46 -2.77 -16.37 -10.26
C GLY A 46 -2.35 -15.01 -10.80
N TRP A 47 -1.05 -14.83 -11.04
CA TRP A 47 -0.53 -13.59 -11.60
C TRP A 47 -1.01 -13.38 -13.06
N GLU A 48 -0.97 -14.39 -13.89
CA GLU A 48 -1.41 -14.32 -15.28
C GLU A 48 -2.92 -14.00 -15.39
N LYS A 49 -3.72 -14.48 -14.44
CA LYS A 49 -5.18 -14.28 -14.44
C LYS A 49 -5.62 -12.97 -13.77
N TYR A 50 -4.95 -12.57 -12.70
CA TYR A 50 -5.41 -11.50 -11.82
C TYR A 50 -4.37 -10.40 -11.58
N GLY A 51 -3.16 -10.52 -12.15
CA GLY A 51 -2.09 -9.55 -11.95
C GLY A 51 -2.45 -8.15 -12.39
N ASP A 52 -3.00 -7.99 -13.59
CA ASP A 52 -3.44 -6.68 -14.10
C ASP A 52 -4.55 -6.08 -13.23
N PHE A 53 -5.53 -6.93 -12.85
CA PHE A 53 -6.59 -6.50 -11.93
C PHE A 53 -6.04 -6.06 -10.58
N PHE A 54 -5.06 -6.80 -10.03
CA PHE A 54 -4.40 -6.43 -8.78
C PHE A 54 -3.66 -5.11 -8.92
N LEU A 55 -2.86 -4.94 -9.99
CA LEU A 55 -2.14 -3.70 -10.24
C LEU A 55 -3.08 -2.49 -10.33
N GLU A 56 -4.16 -2.62 -11.08
CA GLU A 56 -5.15 -1.54 -11.22
C GLU A 56 -5.82 -1.13 -9.89
N ASN A 57 -6.08 -2.08 -9.00
CA ASN A 57 -6.78 -1.84 -7.75
C ASN A 57 -5.84 -1.53 -6.57
N PHE A 58 -4.59 -1.98 -6.63
CA PHE A 58 -3.60 -1.80 -5.57
C PHE A 58 -2.67 -0.61 -5.84
N ILE A 59 -2.14 -0.49 -7.05
CA ILE A 59 -1.28 0.62 -7.47
C ILE A 59 -2.11 1.80 -7.99
N GLY A 60 -3.21 1.52 -8.70
CA GLY A 60 -4.11 2.51 -9.28
C GLY A 60 -3.95 2.67 -10.80
N LYS A 61 -4.72 3.64 -11.35
CA LYS A 61 -4.82 3.89 -12.81
C LYS A 61 -4.32 5.27 -13.24
N THR A 62 -3.56 5.94 -12.38
CA THR A 62 -3.03 7.28 -12.68
C THR A 62 -1.89 7.21 -13.71
N THR A 63 -1.51 8.34 -14.29
CA THR A 63 -0.35 8.41 -15.17
C THR A 63 0.92 7.91 -14.47
N ASN A 64 1.11 8.26 -13.20
CA ASN A 64 2.26 7.83 -12.41
C ASN A 64 2.25 6.32 -12.12
N SER A 65 1.06 5.69 -12.00
CA SER A 65 0.95 4.26 -11.73
C SER A 65 1.45 3.39 -12.88
N ARG A 66 1.39 3.90 -14.12
CA ARG A 66 1.92 3.19 -15.30
C ARG A 66 3.44 3.01 -15.29
N LEU A 67 4.14 3.85 -14.53
CA LEU A 67 5.59 3.78 -14.32
C LEU A 67 5.94 3.10 -12.99
N CYS A 68 4.97 2.41 -12.38
CA CYS A 68 5.20 1.53 -11.23
C CYS A 68 5.42 0.09 -11.69
N SER A 69 6.37 -0.58 -11.05
CA SER A 69 6.64 -2.01 -11.28
C SER A 69 6.77 -2.76 -9.96
N ILE A 70 6.21 -3.97 -9.89
CA ILE A 70 6.46 -4.90 -8.80
C ILE A 70 7.65 -5.77 -9.18
N ARG A 71 8.69 -5.81 -8.32
CA ARG A 71 9.96 -6.48 -8.59
C ARG A 71 9.95 -7.97 -8.20
N ASN A 72 9.12 -8.33 -7.25
CA ASN A 72 9.06 -9.68 -6.65
C ASN A 72 7.63 -10.23 -6.65
N ARG A 73 7.00 -10.27 -7.83
CA ARG A 73 5.62 -10.76 -7.99
C ARG A 73 5.39 -12.19 -7.50
N GLU A 74 6.45 -12.98 -7.43
CA GLU A 74 6.47 -14.38 -6.96
C GLU A 74 6.07 -14.54 -5.50
N VAL A 75 6.13 -13.47 -4.69
CA VAL A 75 5.68 -13.49 -3.29
C VAL A 75 4.16 -13.40 -3.16
N LEU A 76 3.45 -13.16 -4.25
CA LEU A 76 2.00 -12.96 -4.26
C LEU A 76 1.27 -14.27 -4.55
N HIS A 77 0.37 -14.66 -3.65
CA HIS A 77 -0.47 -15.84 -3.73
C HIS A 77 -1.93 -15.45 -3.94
N PHE A 78 -2.56 -16.00 -4.96
CA PHE A 78 -3.91 -15.66 -5.38
C PHE A 78 -4.88 -16.78 -5.04
N PHE A 79 -5.97 -16.46 -4.33
CA PHE A 79 -7.00 -17.40 -3.88
C PHE A 79 -8.36 -16.96 -4.39
N TYR A 80 -9.08 -17.85 -5.10
CA TYR A 80 -10.42 -17.54 -5.59
C TYR A 80 -11.48 -18.41 -4.93
N TYR A 81 -12.38 -17.77 -4.19
CA TYR A 81 -13.48 -18.40 -3.46
C TYR A 81 -14.77 -18.34 -4.28
N LYS A 82 -15.04 -19.38 -5.08
CA LYS A 82 -16.21 -19.44 -6.00
C LYS A 82 -17.55 -19.15 -5.31
N ARG A 83 -17.82 -19.76 -4.13
CA ARG A 83 -19.08 -19.58 -3.40
C ARG A 83 -19.32 -18.13 -2.97
N LYS A 84 -18.26 -17.41 -2.65
CA LYS A 84 -18.30 -16.02 -2.18
C LYS A 84 -18.10 -15.03 -3.31
N ASN A 85 -17.74 -15.51 -4.50
CA ASN A 85 -17.31 -14.70 -5.63
C ASN A 85 -16.26 -13.64 -5.21
N ARG A 86 -15.20 -14.13 -4.53
CA ARG A 86 -14.18 -13.31 -3.87
C ARG A 86 -12.79 -13.71 -4.33
N LEU A 87 -11.98 -12.74 -4.68
CA LEU A 87 -10.54 -12.87 -4.84
C LEU A 87 -9.85 -12.43 -3.54
N LYS A 88 -8.91 -13.22 -3.03
CA LYS A 88 -8.02 -12.85 -1.93
C LYS A 88 -6.58 -13.03 -2.39
N ILE A 89 -5.73 -12.03 -2.08
CA ILE A 89 -4.30 -12.07 -2.39
C ILE A 89 -3.53 -11.87 -1.09
N LEU A 90 -2.55 -12.73 -0.87
CA LEU A 90 -1.63 -12.69 0.27
C LEU A 90 -0.22 -12.57 -0.27
N ALA A 91 0.70 -12.14 0.60
CA ALA A 91 2.12 -12.07 0.28
C ALA A 91 2.94 -12.76 1.38
N ASP A 92 3.93 -13.57 0.98
CA ASP A 92 4.84 -14.26 1.91
C ASP A 92 5.97 -13.35 2.39
N ALA A 93 6.26 -12.30 1.63
CA ALA A 93 7.27 -11.30 1.94
C ALA A 93 6.76 -9.90 1.53
N PRO A 94 7.39 -8.81 1.98
CA PRO A 94 7.03 -7.47 1.55
C PRO A 94 7.06 -7.33 0.02
N VAL A 95 6.00 -6.77 -0.55
CA VAL A 95 5.91 -6.49 -1.98
C VAL A 95 6.83 -5.32 -2.31
N GLU A 96 7.78 -5.53 -3.21
CA GLU A 96 8.74 -4.52 -3.63
C GLU A 96 8.24 -3.78 -4.87
N ILE A 97 7.91 -2.51 -4.69
CA ILE A 97 7.36 -1.65 -5.73
C ILE A 97 8.38 -0.57 -6.05
N VAL A 98 8.66 -0.34 -7.32
CA VAL A 98 9.44 0.80 -7.79
C VAL A 98 8.50 1.74 -8.54
N ASN A 99 8.51 3.02 -8.17
CA ASN A 99 7.78 4.08 -8.84
C ASN A 99 8.79 5.01 -9.52
N ASP A 100 9.04 4.75 -10.79
CA ASP A 100 10.00 5.52 -11.59
C ASP A 100 9.51 6.93 -11.93
N ALA A 101 8.18 7.16 -11.87
CA ALA A 101 7.62 8.50 -12.08
C ALA A 101 7.94 9.46 -10.95
N LEU A 102 7.99 8.94 -9.71
CA LEU A 102 8.16 9.74 -8.49
C LEU A 102 9.52 9.52 -7.82
N GLY A 103 10.32 8.55 -8.29
CA GLY A 103 11.63 8.22 -7.72
C GLY A 103 11.53 7.60 -6.31
N TYR A 104 10.62 6.66 -6.11
CA TYR A 104 10.47 5.92 -4.85
C TYR A 104 10.58 4.42 -5.04
N SER A 105 11.23 3.76 -4.10
CA SER A 105 11.08 2.33 -3.83
C SER A 105 10.19 2.16 -2.60
N VAL A 106 9.23 1.26 -2.68
CA VAL A 106 8.30 0.98 -1.59
C VAL A 106 8.34 -0.50 -1.26
N LYS A 107 8.64 -0.83 0.01
CA LYS A 107 8.43 -2.17 0.55
C LYS A 107 7.10 -2.19 1.27
N TYR A 108 6.11 -2.85 0.68
CA TYR A 108 4.77 -2.91 1.23
C TYR A 108 4.54 -4.27 1.91
N THR A 109 4.47 -4.29 3.24
CA THR A 109 4.05 -5.47 3.98
C THR A 109 2.55 -5.63 3.83
N LEU A 110 2.12 -6.49 2.91
CA LEU A 110 0.72 -6.72 2.60
C LEU A 110 0.13 -7.76 3.56
N ASP A 111 -0.79 -7.35 4.42
CA ASP A 111 -1.53 -8.27 5.27
C ASP A 111 -2.52 -9.07 4.42
N SER A 112 -3.32 -8.40 3.63
CA SER A 112 -4.19 -9.01 2.63
C SER A 112 -4.72 -7.97 1.64
N PHE A 113 -5.04 -8.44 0.42
CA PHE A 113 -5.90 -7.76 -0.53
C PHE A 113 -7.12 -8.64 -0.78
N THR A 114 -8.32 -8.09 -0.74
CA THR A 114 -9.56 -8.80 -1.06
C THR A 114 -10.39 -7.98 -2.04
N HIS A 115 -11.03 -8.68 -2.99
CA HIS A 115 -12.02 -8.09 -3.87
C HIS A 115 -13.29 -8.91 -3.86
N GLU A 116 -14.40 -8.28 -3.57
CA GLU A 116 -15.75 -8.84 -3.61
C GLU A 116 -16.40 -8.50 -4.95
N TYR A 117 -16.50 -9.46 -5.86
CA TYR A 117 -17.10 -9.20 -7.19
C TYR A 117 -18.59 -8.84 -7.12
N ASN A 118 -19.32 -9.29 -6.08
CA ASN A 118 -20.75 -8.98 -5.95
C ASN A 118 -21.00 -7.50 -5.62
N THR A 119 -20.12 -6.89 -4.87
CA THR A 119 -20.21 -5.47 -4.45
C THR A 119 -19.25 -4.57 -5.19
N GLN A 120 -18.33 -5.14 -5.98
CA GLN A 120 -17.24 -4.43 -6.67
C GLN A 120 -16.32 -3.64 -5.70
N VAL A 121 -16.20 -4.12 -4.46
CA VAL A 121 -15.38 -3.47 -3.43
C VAL A 121 -14.05 -4.19 -3.32
N SER A 122 -12.96 -3.42 -3.44
CA SER A 122 -11.60 -3.85 -3.10
C SER A 122 -11.18 -3.27 -1.75
N LEU A 123 -10.62 -4.11 -0.90
CA LEU A 123 -10.05 -3.73 0.39
C LEU A 123 -8.66 -4.34 0.51
N TYR A 124 -7.69 -3.54 0.92
CA TYR A 124 -6.37 -4.05 1.28
C TYR A 124 -5.85 -3.35 2.53
N THR A 125 -5.07 -4.08 3.30
CA THR A 125 -4.41 -3.61 4.52
C THR A 125 -2.93 -3.97 4.49
N GLY A 126 -2.12 -3.15 5.14
CA GLY A 126 -0.68 -3.35 5.19
C GLY A 126 0.07 -2.06 5.53
N TYR A 127 1.40 -2.16 5.48
CA TYR A 127 2.30 -1.09 5.92
C TYR A 127 3.34 -0.79 4.85
N PRO A 128 3.34 0.42 4.27
CA PRO A 128 4.35 0.84 3.32
C PRO A 128 5.60 1.38 4.02
N LEU A 129 6.78 0.99 3.54
CA LEU A 129 8.05 1.61 3.87
C LEU A 129 8.61 2.25 2.59
N PHE A 130 8.67 3.57 2.57
CA PHE A 130 9.19 4.35 1.43
C PHE A 130 10.68 4.60 1.56
N LYS A 131 11.39 4.47 0.44
CA LYS A 131 12.77 4.90 0.28
C LYS A 131 12.89 5.71 -1.00
N GLU A 132 13.52 6.88 -0.93
CA GLU A 132 13.85 7.65 -2.14
C GLU A 132 14.93 6.93 -2.94
N LEU A 133 14.78 6.95 -4.27
CA LEU A 133 15.79 6.49 -5.21
C LEU A 133 16.82 7.61 -5.46
N GLU A 134 18.06 7.21 -5.71
CA GLU A 134 19.09 8.13 -6.17
C GLU A 134 18.87 8.48 -7.65
N PRO A 135 18.71 9.76 -8.00
CA PRO A 135 18.55 10.17 -9.39
C PRO A 135 19.89 10.01 -10.14
N ALA A 136 19.83 9.56 -11.38
CA ALA A 136 21.00 9.39 -12.22
C ALA A 136 21.65 10.74 -12.62
N ASN A 137 20.85 11.82 -12.68
CA ASN A 137 21.29 13.17 -13.04
C ASN A 137 20.32 14.23 -12.48
N GLU A 138 20.69 15.52 -12.64
CA GLU A 138 19.87 16.64 -12.18
C GLU A 138 18.54 16.78 -12.94
N GLU A 139 18.49 16.39 -14.20
CA GLU A 139 17.25 16.42 -14.98
C GLU A 139 16.21 15.46 -14.39
N GLN A 140 16.63 14.23 -14.09
CA GLN A 140 15.76 13.24 -13.43
C GLN A 140 15.32 13.70 -12.04
N ARG A 141 16.23 14.30 -11.25
CA ARG A 141 15.91 14.90 -9.96
C ARG A 141 14.79 15.94 -10.08
N ASN A 142 14.91 16.85 -11.02
CA ASN A 142 13.95 17.92 -11.26
C ASN A 142 12.61 17.36 -11.76
N THR A 143 12.64 16.36 -12.63
CA THR A 143 11.45 15.66 -13.11
C THR A 143 10.69 14.99 -11.94
N TRP A 144 11.38 14.23 -11.09
CA TRP A 144 10.76 13.61 -9.92
C TRP A 144 10.17 14.65 -8.95
N LYS A 145 10.91 15.74 -8.70
CA LYS A 145 10.42 16.84 -7.86
C LYS A 145 9.14 17.48 -8.40
N SER A 146 9.09 17.73 -9.70
CA SER A 146 7.90 18.26 -10.38
C SER A 146 6.73 17.29 -10.31
N ASN A 147 6.96 16.00 -10.61
CA ASN A 147 5.94 14.97 -10.57
C ASN A 147 5.37 14.77 -9.14
N ARG A 148 6.24 14.82 -8.11
CA ARG A 148 5.83 14.75 -6.70
C ARG A 148 4.93 15.93 -6.32
N ALA A 149 5.27 17.15 -6.77
CA ALA A 149 4.45 18.33 -6.54
C ALA A 149 3.07 18.19 -7.21
N THR A 150 3.03 17.72 -8.46
CA THR A 150 1.79 17.46 -9.19
C THR A 150 0.95 16.38 -8.52
N ALA A 151 1.57 15.27 -8.06
CA ALA A 151 0.89 14.19 -7.36
C ALA A 151 0.36 14.61 -5.97
N TYR A 152 1.03 15.53 -5.31
CA TYR A 152 0.61 16.08 -4.02
C TYR A 152 -0.59 17.03 -4.16
N ASN A 153 -0.55 17.92 -5.16
CA ASN A 153 -1.59 18.92 -5.39
C ASN A 153 -2.94 18.24 -5.70
N GLY A 154 -3.96 18.59 -4.93
CA GLY A 154 -5.30 17.99 -5.04
C GLY A 154 -5.43 16.61 -4.39
N SER A 155 -4.37 16.03 -3.82
CA SER A 155 -4.45 14.76 -3.09
C SER A 155 -5.23 14.89 -1.78
N ILE A 156 -5.71 13.75 -1.26
CA ILE A 156 -6.34 13.69 0.08
C ILE A 156 -5.40 14.25 1.15
N LEU A 157 -4.11 13.96 1.07
CA LEU A 157 -3.12 14.47 2.01
C LEU A 157 -3.01 16.01 1.94
N HIS A 158 -3.01 16.57 0.73
CA HIS A 158 -3.04 18.02 0.53
C HIS A 158 -4.29 18.63 1.16
N PHE A 159 -5.47 18.07 0.85
CA PHE A 159 -6.74 18.51 1.43
C PHE A 159 -6.72 18.49 2.97
N MET A 160 -6.32 17.35 3.57
CA MET A 160 -6.28 17.21 5.02
C MET A 160 -5.32 18.19 5.70
N ARG A 161 -4.16 18.43 5.09
CA ARG A 161 -3.20 19.43 5.59
C ARG A 161 -3.71 20.86 5.47
N SER A 162 -4.37 21.18 4.35
CA SER A 162 -4.97 22.49 4.11
C SER A 162 -6.11 22.76 5.07
N MET A 163 -6.93 21.75 5.36
CA MET A 163 -7.99 21.81 6.37
C MET A 163 -7.42 22.02 7.78
N TYR A 164 -6.42 21.24 8.19
CA TYR A 164 -5.77 21.40 9.49
C TYR A 164 -5.15 22.78 9.69
N ARG A 165 -4.52 23.32 8.63
CA ARG A 165 -3.91 24.66 8.63
C ARG A 165 -4.93 25.80 8.45
N LYS A 166 -6.20 25.48 8.23
CA LYS A 166 -7.29 26.44 7.91
C LYS A 166 -7.02 27.27 6.65
N LYS A 167 -6.37 26.65 5.64
CA LYS A 167 -5.95 27.29 4.39
C LYS A 167 -6.63 26.70 3.15
N LEU A 168 -7.80 26.09 3.29
CA LEU A 168 -8.49 25.42 2.19
C LEU A 168 -8.63 26.32 0.97
N LYS A 169 -9.15 27.54 1.13
CA LYS A 169 -9.36 28.48 0.04
C LYS A 169 -8.04 28.96 -0.59
N GLU A 170 -7.01 29.23 0.23
CA GLU A 170 -5.68 29.64 -0.23
C GLU A 170 -5.00 28.55 -1.06
N GLU A 171 -5.24 27.29 -0.69
CA GLU A 171 -4.69 26.07 -1.35
C GLU A 171 -5.60 25.55 -2.47
N GLY A 172 -6.63 26.33 -2.86
CA GLY A 172 -7.48 26.03 -4.03
C GLY A 172 -8.61 25.03 -3.80
N PHE A 173 -8.98 24.74 -2.54
CA PHE A 173 -10.11 23.85 -2.22
C PHE A 173 -11.37 24.63 -1.95
N GLU A 174 -12.48 24.15 -2.53
CA GLU A 174 -13.84 24.62 -2.25
C GLU A 174 -14.68 23.46 -1.69
N ILE A 175 -15.37 23.71 -0.58
CA ILE A 175 -16.29 22.74 0.01
C ILE A 175 -17.71 23.16 -0.37
N GLN A 176 -18.42 22.27 -1.07
CA GLN A 176 -19.83 22.44 -1.39
C GLN A 176 -20.66 21.46 -0.57
N PHE A 177 -21.70 21.95 0.08
CA PHE A 177 -22.68 21.11 0.77
C PHE A 177 -23.84 20.84 -0.21
N LEU A 178 -24.16 19.57 -0.38
CA LEU A 178 -25.27 19.09 -1.22
C LEU A 178 -26.53 18.89 -0.40
#